data_cd7dbea1041b33c6b42e9fff6ec948ac
#
_entry.id   cd7dbea1041b33c6b42e9fff6ec948ac
#
_cell.length_a   1.000
_cell.length_b   1.000
_cell.length_c   1.000
_cell.angle_alpha   90.00
_cell.angle_beta   90.00
_cell.angle_gamma   90.00
#
_symmetry.space_group_name_H-M   'P 1'
#
loop_
_entity.id
_entity.type
_entity.pdbx_description
1 polymer ?
#
loop_
_entity_poly.entity_id
_entity_poly.type
_entity_poly.pdbx_seq_one_letter_code
_entity_poly.pdbx_strand_id
1 'polypeptide(L)'
;MKKILIFGGNRFVGKSLSKILLDRGYEVDVFNRSGTSADVNISAIQGDRNNVEDIDKIDFKKYDCVVDMCLFFISQFDLIYKLMSKYTNYIFVSSGAADHRYIEYYGEYGKEKLKIEEFLSDHADLNYQIVRPSYIVGENDHRARLDYYIDGVKNRKQIKIDGDGTNEINMVFVQDVVKVLEKLVDKDELDNDTLTVCGNDSFSLLDLIKNVNEKYYQKKLNLVF
;
A
#
# COMPACT_ATOMS: atom_id res chain seq x y z
N MET A 1 -5.18 23.31 -9.55
CA MET A 1 -5.15 21.85 -9.80
C MET A 1 -3.99 21.31 -8.98
N LYS A 2 -4.23 20.31 -8.11
CA LYS A 2 -3.16 19.78 -7.25
C LYS A 2 -2.19 18.92 -8.06
N LYS A 3 -0.91 18.98 -7.73
CA LYS A 3 0.16 18.15 -8.27
C LYS A 3 0.61 17.13 -7.24
N ILE A 4 0.60 15.84 -7.61
CA ILE A 4 0.78 14.72 -6.70
C ILE A 4 2.02 13.91 -7.11
N LEU A 5 2.89 13.63 -6.14
CA LEU A 5 4.00 12.69 -6.31
C LEU A 5 3.65 11.34 -5.66
N ILE A 6 3.86 10.25 -6.39
CA ILE A 6 3.61 8.91 -5.87
C ILE A 6 4.90 8.08 -5.90
N PHE A 7 5.42 7.74 -4.72
CA PHE A 7 6.47 6.72 -4.61
C PHE A 7 5.84 5.32 -4.71
N GLY A 8 6.20 4.56 -5.76
CA GLY A 8 5.63 3.24 -6.01
C GLY A 8 4.35 3.24 -6.86
N GLY A 9 4.13 4.27 -7.69
CA GLY A 9 2.91 4.47 -8.50
C GLY A 9 2.71 3.52 -9.69
N ASN A 10 3.55 2.50 -9.87
CA ASN A 10 3.57 1.69 -11.10
C ASN A 10 2.98 0.28 -10.96
N ARG A 11 2.66 -0.15 -9.73
CA ARG A 11 2.14 -1.48 -9.45
C ARG A 11 1.00 -1.44 -8.45
N PHE A 12 0.09 -2.39 -8.55
CA PHE A 12 -0.98 -2.68 -7.61
C PHE A 12 -1.73 -1.42 -7.12
N VAL A 13 -1.69 -1.09 -5.83
CA VAL A 13 -2.36 0.09 -5.25
C VAL A 13 -1.92 1.37 -5.95
N GLY A 14 -0.60 1.54 -6.16
CA GLY A 14 -0.06 2.74 -6.79
C GLY A 14 -0.49 2.92 -8.23
N LYS A 15 -0.55 1.84 -9.01
CA LYS A 15 -1.07 1.87 -10.39
C LYS A 15 -2.53 2.30 -10.41
N SER A 16 -3.35 1.76 -9.52
CA SER A 16 -4.76 2.08 -9.46
C SER A 16 -4.99 3.52 -8.99
N LEU A 17 -4.23 3.97 -7.98
CA LEU A 17 -4.32 5.34 -7.49
C LEU A 17 -3.87 6.35 -8.54
N SER A 18 -2.71 6.16 -9.17
CA SER A 18 -2.20 7.09 -10.17
C SER A 18 -3.17 7.29 -11.33
N LYS A 19 -3.83 6.21 -11.77
CA LYS A 19 -4.84 6.27 -12.82
C LYS A 19 -6.09 7.04 -12.39
N ILE A 20 -6.64 6.74 -11.22
CA ILE A 20 -7.85 7.43 -10.71
C ILE A 20 -7.58 8.93 -10.53
N LEU A 21 -6.42 9.31 -9.99
CA LEU A 21 -6.05 10.71 -9.83
C LEU A 21 -5.91 11.42 -11.18
N LEU A 22 -5.29 10.78 -12.17
CA LEU A 22 -5.22 11.31 -13.53
C LEU A 22 -6.62 11.51 -14.13
N ASP A 23 -7.51 10.52 -14.02
CA ASP A 23 -8.88 10.58 -14.55
C ASP A 23 -9.71 11.69 -13.89
N ARG A 24 -9.36 12.10 -12.66
CA ARG A 24 -9.96 13.24 -11.96
C ARG A 24 -9.31 14.59 -12.27
N GLY A 25 -8.31 14.61 -13.14
CA GLY A 25 -7.67 15.83 -13.61
C GLY A 25 -6.51 16.31 -12.73
N TYR A 26 -5.97 15.49 -11.81
CA TYR A 26 -4.75 15.83 -11.09
C TYR A 26 -3.52 15.72 -12.00
N GLU A 27 -2.52 16.55 -11.74
CA GLU A 27 -1.17 16.29 -12.27
C GLU A 27 -0.49 15.23 -11.42
N VAL A 28 -0.10 14.11 -12.04
CA VAL A 28 0.49 12.97 -11.33
C VAL A 28 1.88 12.67 -11.86
N ASP A 29 2.86 12.69 -10.97
CA ASP A 29 4.20 12.19 -11.21
C ASP A 29 4.42 10.93 -10.36
N VAL A 30 5.12 9.94 -10.92
CA VAL A 30 5.50 8.73 -10.19
C VAL A 30 7.01 8.61 -10.10
N PHE A 31 7.52 8.27 -8.90
CA PHE A 31 8.95 7.98 -8.71
C PHE A 31 9.16 6.48 -8.59
N ASN A 32 10.00 5.90 -9.43
CA ASN A 32 10.33 4.48 -9.39
C ASN A 32 11.62 4.14 -10.15
N ARG A 33 12.18 2.96 -9.88
CA ARG A 33 13.44 2.49 -10.48
C ARG A 33 13.36 2.23 -11.99
N SER A 34 12.18 1.92 -12.52
CA SER A 34 12.02 1.60 -13.94
C SER A 34 11.88 2.82 -14.83
N GLY A 35 11.59 4.00 -14.28
CA GLY A 35 11.30 5.19 -15.08
C GLY A 35 10.06 5.07 -15.98
N THR A 36 9.11 4.19 -15.58
CA THR A 36 7.89 3.96 -16.34
C THR A 36 6.66 4.30 -15.53
N SER A 37 5.56 4.62 -16.20
CA SER A 37 4.27 4.93 -15.60
C SER A 37 3.17 4.00 -16.12
N ALA A 38 2.02 4.03 -15.47
CA ALA A 38 0.85 3.23 -15.84
C ALA A 38 0.07 3.83 -17.02
N ASP A 39 0.33 5.10 -17.35
CA ASP A 39 -0.35 5.84 -18.41
C ASP A 39 0.63 6.86 -19.01
N VAL A 40 0.49 7.16 -20.30
CA VAL A 40 1.36 8.10 -21.03
C VAL A 40 1.26 9.54 -20.51
N ASN A 41 0.15 9.90 -19.88
CA ASN A 41 -0.08 11.22 -19.30
C ASN A 41 0.42 11.34 -17.86
N ILE A 42 1.00 10.28 -17.30
CA ILE A 42 1.62 10.28 -15.98
C ILE A 42 3.14 10.37 -16.19
N SER A 43 3.76 11.43 -15.68
CA SER A 43 5.21 11.59 -15.74
C SER A 43 5.92 10.61 -14.81
N ALA A 44 6.99 9.98 -15.29
CA ALA A 44 7.80 9.07 -14.50
C ALA A 44 9.20 9.63 -14.25
N ILE A 45 9.55 9.78 -12.98
CA ILE A 45 10.88 10.15 -12.51
C ILE A 45 11.62 8.85 -12.19
N GLN A 46 12.71 8.58 -12.93
CA GLN A 46 13.52 7.39 -12.68
C GLN A 46 14.52 7.64 -11.56
N GLY A 47 14.55 6.73 -10.57
CA GLY A 47 15.53 6.78 -9.49
C GLY A 47 15.33 5.67 -8.45
N ASP A 48 16.36 5.46 -7.64
CA ASP A 48 16.32 4.62 -6.45
C ASP A 48 16.15 5.50 -5.22
N ARG A 49 15.13 5.24 -4.41
CA ARG A 49 14.87 5.99 -3.18
C ARG A 49 15.98 5.86 -2.11
N ASN A 50 16.89 4.88 -2.26
CA ASN A 50 18.04 4.72 -1.39
C ASN A 50 19.25 5.57 -1.83
N ASN A 51 19.16 6.21 -3.01
CA ASN A 51 20.23 7.04 -3.54
C ASN A 51 19.89 8.52 -3.36
N VAL A 52 20.74 9.23 -2.61
CA VAL A 52 20.57 10.67 -2.34
C VAL A 52 20.52 11.46 -3.65
N GLU A 53 21.41 11.17 -4.62
CA GLU A 53 21.46 11.88 -5.89
C GLU A 53 20.17 11.72 -6.72
N ASP A 54 19.45 10.59 -6.56
CA ASP A 54 18.18 10.38 -7.24
C ASP A 54 17.04 11.11 -6.55
N ILE A 55 17.07 11.19 -5.21
CA ILE A 55 16.10 11.95 -4.43
C ILE A 55 16.27 13.45 -4.64
N ASP A 56 17.50 13.94 -4.75
CA ASP A 56 17.82 15.36 -5.00
C ASP A 56 17.30 15.86 -6.38
N LYS A 57 17.00 14.97 -7.31
CA LYS A 57 16.35 15.31 -8.58
C LYS A 57 14.89 15.77 -8.41
N ILE A 58 14.29 15.47 -7.27
CA ILE A 58 12.88 15.74 -6.98
C ILE A 58 12.76 17.13 -6.36
N ASP A 59 12.11 18.04 -7.06
CA ASP A 59 11.71 19.32 -6.49
C ASP A 59 10.39 19.15 -5.72
N PHE A 60 10.50 18.77 -4.44
CA PHE A 60 9.34 18.52 -3.58
C PHE A 60 8.41 19.73 -3.41
N LYS A 61 8.92 20.95 -3.62
CA LYS A 61 8.13 22.19 -3.50
C LYS A 61 7.06 22.33 -4.59
N LYS A 62 7.14 21.54 -5.65
CA LYS A 62 6.14 21.52 -6.73
C LYS A 62 4.91 20.67 -6.42
N TYR A 63 4.96 19.87 -5.36
CA TYR A 63 3.90 18.93 -5.04
C TYR A 63 3.06 19.40 -3.87
N ASP A 64 1.75 19.37 -4.06
CA ASP A 64 0.77 19.64 -3.02
C ASP A 64 0.62 18.42 -2.09
N CYS A 65 0.84 17.22 -2.63
CA CYS A 65 0.77 15.98 -1.87
C CYS A 65 1.79 14.95 -2.36
N VAL A 66 2.39 14.23 -1.40
CA VAL A 66 3.24 13.07 -1.65
C VAL A 66 2.58 11.84 -1.06
N VAL A 67 2.37 10.79 -1.88
CA VAL A 67 1.85 9.49 -1.42
C VAL A 67 2.97 8.47 -1.48
N ASP A 68 3.40 7.95 -0.33
CA ASP A 68 4.51 7.00 -0.24
C ASP A 68 4.03 5.59 0.10
N MET A 69 4.10 4.69 -0.90
CA MET A 69 3.68 3.30 -0.79
C MET A 69 4.84 2.32 -0.69
N CYS A 70 6.06 2.79 -0.78
CA CYS A 70 7.24 1.92 -0.81
C CYS A 70 8.35 2.33 0.18
N LEU A 71 7.96 2.99 1.25
CA LEU A 71 8.83 3.30 2.38
C LEU A 71 8.90 2.10 3.33
N PHE A 72 10.07 1.47 3.42
CA PHE A 72 10.29 0.25 4.21
C PHE A 72 11.22 0.46 5.41
N PHE A 73 12.11 1.46 5.36
CA PHE A 73 13.09 1.74 6.39
C PHE A 73 13.09 3.22 6.74
N ILE A 74 13.26 3.54 8.01
CA ILE A 74 13.31 4.93 8.48
C ILE A 74 14.41 5.74 7.78
N SER A 75 15.56 5.14 7.49
CA SER A 75 16.66 5.79 6.78
C SER A 75 16.28 6.31 5.39
N GLN A 76 15.27 5.70 4.75
CA GLN A 76 14.75 6.15 3.46
C GLN A 76 13.90 7.42 3.61
N PHE A 77 13.25 7.60 4.77
CA PHE A 77 12.47 8.78 5.05
C PHE A 77 13.36 9.99 5.37
N ASP A 78 14.46 9.78 6.07
CA ASP A 78 15.44 10.83 6.38
C ASP A 78 15.96 11.54 5.14
N LEU A 79 16.01 10.85 3.98
CA LEU A 79 16.44 11.43 2.72
C LEU A 79 15.43 12.44 2.15
N ILE A 80 14.14 12.23 2.37
CA ILE A 80 13.07 13.05 1.79
C ILE A 80 12.51 14.08 2.78
N TYR A 81 12.55 13.79 4.07
CA TYR A 81 11.98 14.65 5.12
C TYR A 81 12.45 16.10 5.04
N LYS A 82 13.76 16.31 4.93
CA LYS A 82 14.38 17.64 4.89
C LYS A 82 14.12 18.40 3.59
N LEU A 83 13.70 17.70 2.54
CA LEU A 83 13.43 18.27 1.22
C LEU A 83 11.96 18.63 1.03
N MET A 84 11.08 18.03 1.84
CA MET A 84 9.64 18.36 1.78
C MET A 84 9.37 19.74 2.35
N SER A 85 8.38 20.40 1.75
CA SER A 85 7.84 21.64 2.31
C SER A 85 6.88 21.31 3.44
N LYS A 86 6.86 22.13 4.50
CA LYS A 86 5.84 22.03 5.56
C LYS A 86 4.40 22.21 5.07
N TYR A 87 4.22 22.65 3.84
CA TYR A 87 2.91 22.80 3.18
C TYR A 87 2.55 21.61 2.30
N THR A 88 3.45 20.63 2.15
CA THR A 88 3.19 19.44 1.36
C THR A 88 2.49 18.40 2.24
N ASN A 89 1.32 17.96 1.83
CA ASN A 89 0.64 16.84 2.47
C ASN A 89 1.43 15.55 2.24
N TYR A 90 1.70 14.79 3.29
CA TYR A 90 2.42 13.51 3.20
C TYR A 90 1.55 12.34 3.64
N ILE A 91 1.21 11.46 2.71
CA ILE A 91 0.42 10.26 3.00
C ILE A 91 1.34 9.05 2.99
N PHE A 92 1.58 8.48 4.17
CA PHE A 92 2.36 7.27 4.34
C PHE A 92 1.48 6.04 4.32
N VAL A 93 1.65 5.17 3.32
CA VAL A 93 0.99 3.87 3.31
C VAL A 93 1.82 2.87 4.11
N SER A 94 1.42 2.73 5.35
CA SER A 94 1.98 1.79 6.31
C SER A 94 1.41 0.38 6.11
N SER A 95 1.13 -0.34 7.17
CA SER A 95 0.58 -1.70 7.15
C SER A 95 -0.08 -2.03 8.49
N GLY A 96 -1.10 -2.87 8.50
CA GLY A 96 -1.60 -3.49 9.73
C GLY A 96 -0.52 -4.24 10.52
N ALA A 97 0.60 -4.60 9.89
CA ALA A 97 1.77 -5.20 10.55
C ALA A 97 2.45 -4.28 11.57
N ALA A 98 2.26 -2.96 11.48
CA ALA A 98 2.78 -1.98 12.45
C ALA A 98 1.95 -1.92 13.75
N ASP A 99 0.81 -2.58 13.81
CA ASP A 99 0.01 -2.63 15.03
C ASP A 99 0.72 -3.45 16.11
N HIS A 100 0.82 -2.90 17.32
CA HIS A 100 1.48 -3.55 18.46
C HIS A 100 0.97 -4.97 18.76
N ARG A 101 -0.29 -5.27 18.43
CA ARG A 101 -0.90 -6.60 18.60
C ARG A 101 -0.29 -7.66 17.69
N TYR A 102 0.27 -7.25 16.55
CA TYR A 102 0.76 -8.15 15.52
C TYR A 102 2.25 -8.00 15.22
N ILE A 103 2.92 -7.03 15.84
CA ILE A 103 4.30 -6.65 15.50
C ILE A 103 5.30 -7.80 15.65
N GLU A 104 5.12 -8.63 16.68
CA GLU A 104 6.00 -9.79 16.89
C GLU A 104 5.81 -10.86 15.80
N TYR A 105 4.59 -11.03 15.30
CA TYR A 105 4.28 -11.95 14.20
C TYR A 105 4.93 -11.49 12.89
N TYR A 106 4.90 -10.17 12.61
CA TYR A 106 5.44 -9.61 11.37
C TYR A 106 6.92 -9.23 11.47
N GLY A 107 7.54 -9.35 12.66
CA GLY A 107 8.97 -9.16 12.88
C GLY A 107 9.50 -7.81 12.42
N GLU A 108 10.67 -7.81 11.77
CA GLU A 108 11.34 -6.56 11.36
C GLU A 108 10.50 -5.69 10.42
N TYR A 109 9.68 -6.28 9.56
CA TYR A 109 8.81 -5.50 8.69
C TYR A 109 7.81 -4.62 9.48
N GLY A 110 7.14 -5.20 10.46
CA GLY A 110 6.21 -4.47 11.33
C GLY A 110 6.94 -3.40 12.16
N LYS A 111 8.09 -3.75 12.73
CA LYS A 111 8.92 -2.85 13.54
C LYS A 111 9.43 -1.63 12.75
N GLU A 112 9.90 -1.83 11.53
CA GLU A 112 10.35 -0.71 10.68
C GLU A 112 9.18 0.20 10.28
N LYS A 113 8.02 -0.37 9.94
CA LYS A 113 6.83 0.44 9.68
C LYS A 113 6.43 1.27 10.90
N LEU A 114 6.43 0.67 12.10
CA LEU A 114 6.11 1.38 13.34
C LEU A 114 7.11 2.52 13.65
N LYS A 115 8.41 2.29 13.47
CA LYS A 115 9.42 3.36 13.64
C LYS A 115 9.17 4.57 12.75
N ILE A 116 8.71 4.35 11.52
CA ILE A 116 8.37 5.45 10.61
C ILE A 116 7.13 6.19 11.10
N GLU A 117 6.13 5.46 11.61
CA GLU A 117 4.92 6.07 12.17
C GLU A 117 5.23 6.91 13.42
N GLU A 118 6.05 6.40 14.33
CA GLU A 118 6.52 7.11 15.51
C GLU A 118 7.30 8.37 15.13
N PHE A 119 8.19 8.27 14.14
CA PHE A 119 8.91 9.44 13.62
C PHE A 119 7.95 10.51 13.10
N LEU A 120 6.94 10.13 12.31
CA LEU A 120 5.94 11.09 11.81
C LEU A 120 5.18 11.75 12.96
N SER A 121 4.81 10.98 13.98
CA SER A 121 4.07 11.48 15.15
C SER A 121 4.88 12.47 15.99
N ASP A 122 6.22 12.31 16.03
CA ASP A 122 7.12 13.18 16.76
C ASP A 122 7.44 14.50 16.01
N HIS A 123 7.06 14.61 14.72
CA HIS A 123 7.36 15.74 13.86
C HIS A 123 6.10 16.54 13.51
N ALA A 124 5.65 17.36 14.46
CA ALA A 124 4.45 18.21 14.33
C ALA A 124 4.54 19.30 13.24
N ASP A 125 5.71 19.49 12.64
CA ASP A 125 5.93 20.41 11.52
C ASP A 125 5.54 19.82 10.16
N LEU A 126 5.25 18.52 10.12
CA LEU A 126 4.72 17.83 8.95
C LEU A 126 3.19 17.80 8.96
N ASN A 127 2.60 17.91 7.79
CA ASN A 127 1.19 17.67 7.57
C ASN A 127 1.05 16.25 6.97
N TYR A 128 0.70 15.26 7.80
CA TYR A 128 0.75 13.86 7.40
C TYR A 128 -0.53 13.08 7.69
N GLN A 129 -0.68 11.96 6.99
CA GLN A 129 -1.63 10.90 7.32
C GLN A 129 -0.97 9.55 7.20
N ILE A 130 -1.12 8.72 8.22
CA ILE A 130 -0.70 7.32 8.18
C ILE A 130 -1.90 6.48 7.78
N VAL A 131 -1.73 5.61 6.78
CA VAL A 131 -2.76 4.66 6.35
C VAL A 131 -2.25 3.25 6.59
N ARG A 132 -2.93 2.50 7.45
CA ARG A 132 -2.65 1.09 7.76
C ARG A 132 -3.66 0.19 7.05
N PRO A 133 -3.42 -0.28 5.84
CA PRO A 133 -4.29 -1.28 5.23
C PRO A 133 -4.09 -2.66 5.87
N SER A 134 -5.16 -3.45 5.94
CA SER A 134 -5.09 -4.88 6.20
C SER A 134 -4.51 -5.63 4.97
N TYR A 135 -4.78 -6.91 4.81
CA TYR A 135 -4.25 -7.70 3.67
C TYR A 135 -4.93 -7.28 2.36
N ILE A 136 -4.22 -6.47 1.55
CA ILE A 136 -4.78 -5.92 0.31
C ILE A 136 -4.84 -7.00 -0.77
N VAL A 137 -6.02 -7.16 -1.39
CA VAL A 137 -6.28 -8.09 -2.48
C VAL A 137 -6.99 -7.39 -3.64
N GLY A 138 -6.97 -8.00 -4.81
CA GLY A 138 -7.76 -7.55 -5.96
C GLY A 138 -6.94 -7.28 -7.21
N GLU A 139 -7.48 -6.46 -8.07
CA GLU A 139 -6.95 -6.24 -9.41
C GLU A 139 -5.50 -5.72 -9.40
N ASN A 140 -4.70 -6.22 -10.31
CA ASN A 140 -3.27 -5.92 -10.45
C ASN A 140 -2.38 -6.36 -9.27
N ASP A 141 -2.86 -7.25 -8.38
CA ASP A 141 -1.99 -7.86 -7.37
C ASP A 141 -0.95 -8.76 -8.01
N HIS A 142 0.24 -8.21 -8.25
CA HIS A 142 1.37 -8.91 -8.88
C HIS A 142 1.91 -10.09 -8.05
N ARG A 143 1.51 -10.21 -6.78
CA ARG A 143 1.83 -11.36 -5.92
C ARG A 143 0.77 -12.44 -5.98
N ALA A 144 -0.35 -12.19 -6.68
CA ALA A 144 -1.46 -13.13 -6.86
C ALA A 144 -1.96 -13.76 -5.54
N ARG A 145 -2.01 -12.97 -4.46
CA ARG A 145 -2.26 -13.46 -3.10
C ARG A 145 -3.55 -14.27 -2.98
N LEU A 146 -4.65 -13.69 -3.47
CA LEU A 146 -5.95 -14.36 -3.50
C LEU A 146 -6.04 -15.35 -4.67
N ASP A 147 -5.48 -14.99 -5.82
CA ASP A 147 -5.54 -15.79 -7.04
C ASP A 147 -4.85 -17.14 -6.88
N TYR A 148 -3.81 -17.24 -6.05
CA TYR A 148 -3.17 -18.50 -5.73
C TYR A 148 -4.15 -19.52 -5.16
N TYR A 149 -5.00 -19.11 -4.22
CA TYR A 149 -5.99 -19.99 -3.60
C TYR A 149 -7.14 -20.31 -4.55
N ILE A 150 -7.64 -19.29 -5.27
CA ILE A 150 -8.69 -19.47 -6.27
C ILE A 150 -8.24 -20.44 -7.38
N ASP A 151 -7.02 -20.23 -7.91
CA ASP A 151 -6.46 -21.09 -8.96
C ASP A 151 -6.21 -22.52 -8.44
N GLY A 152 -5.75 -22.65 -7.20
CA GLY A 152 -5.60 -23.95 -6.54
C GLY A 152 -6.91 -24.74 -6.49
N VAL A 153 -7.98 -24.09 -6.05
CA VAL A 153 -9.34 -24.69 -6.03
C VAL A 153 -9.82 -25.01 -7.44
N LYS A 154 -9.75 -24.04 -8.34
CA LYS A 154 -10.24 -24.15 -9.72
C LYS A 154 -9.59 -25.30 -10.48
N ASN A 155 -8.29 -25.42 -10.37
CA ASN A 155 -7.48 -26.34 -11.15
C ASN A 155 -7.04 -27.60 -10.37
N ARG A 156 -7.59 -27.82 -9.16
CA ARG A 156 -7.25 -28.95 -8.26
C ARG A 156 -5.75 -29.07 -7.96
N LYS A 157 -5.06 -27.92 -7.92
CA LYS A 157 -3.66 -27.87 -7.54
C LYS A 157 -3.51 -28.06 -6.04
N GLN A 158 -2.32 -28.43 -5.60
CA GLN A 158 -1.98 -28.43 -4.19
C GLN A 158 -1.97 -27.01 -3.65
N ILE A 159 -2.69 -26.79 -2.54
CA ILE A 159 -2.76 -25.51 -1.84
C ILE A 159 -2.03 -25.70 -0.51
N LYS A 160 -0.95 -24.96 -0.32
CA LYS A 160 -0.24 -24.90 0.95
C LYS A 160 -0.94 -23.92 1.89
N ILE A 161 -1.13 -24.36 3.12
CA ILE A 161 -1.75 -23.57 4.20
C ILE A 161 -0.74 -23.52 5.35
N ASP A 162 -0.45 -22.32 5.83
CA ASP A 162 0.42 -22.14 6.98
C ASP A 162 -0.33 -22.51 8.27
N GLY A 163 0.31 -23.38 9.08
CA GLY A 163 -0.29 -23.91 10.29
C GLY A 163 -1.48 -24.82 9.98
N ASP A 164 -2.51 -24.75 10.79
CA ASP A 164 -3.78 -25.50 10.63
C ASP A 164 -4.82 -24.77 9.78
N GLY A 165 -4.49 -23.55 9.30
CA GLY A 165 -5.37 -22.72 8.48
C GLY A 165 -6.50 -22.01 9.24
N THR A 166 -6.51 -22.07 10.57
CA THR A 166 -7.56 -21.44 11.41
C THR A 166 -7.24 -19.98 11.76
N ASN A 167 -6.02 -19.51 11.48
CA ASN A 167 -5.65 -18.11 11.72
C ASN A 167 -6.56 -17.17 10.95
N GLU A 168 -7.16 -16.23 11.67
CA GLU A 168 -8.02 -15.21 11.07
C GLU A 168 -7.21 -14.18 10.29
N ILE A 169 -7.70 -13.87 9.10
CA ILE A 169 -7.19 -12.82 8.24
C ILE A 169 -8.29 -11.83 7.93
N ASN A 170 -7.94 -10.55 7.85
CA ASN A 170 -8.81 -9.52 7.34
C ASN A 170 -8.28 -9.06 5.98
N MET A 171 -9.15 -9.07 4.97
CA MET A 171 -8.80 -8.64 3.62
C MET A 171 -9.54 -7.35 3.26
N VAL A 172 -8.86 -6.47 2.55
CA VAL A 172 -9.44 -5.26 1.98
C VAL A 172 -9.19 -5.23 0.48
N PHE A 173 -10.18 -4.83 -0.28
CA PHE A 173 -10.00 -4.68 -1.73
C PHE A 173 -9.16 -3.45 -2.07
N VAL A 174 -8.30 -3.60 -3.08
CA VAL A 174 -7.44 -2.50 -3.57
C VAL A 174 -8.24 -1.25 -3.90
N GLN A 175 -9.45 -1.40 -4.46
CA GLN A 175 -10.33 -0.29 -4.80
C GLN A 175 -10.77 0.52 -3.56
N ASP A 176 -10.97 -0.12 -2.42
CA ASP A 176 -11.37 0.57 -1.19
C ASP A 176 -10.19 1.31 -0.56
N VAL A 177 -9.00 0.72 -0.59
CA VAL A 177 -7.76 1.44 -0.20
C VAL A 177 -7.53 2.65 -1.08
N VAL A 178 -7.68 2.51 -2.39
CA VAL A 178 -7.52 3.61 -3.36
C VAL A 178 -8.53 4.72 -3.13
N LYS A 179 -9.80 4.41 -2.85
CA LYS A 179 -10.83 5.42 -2.51
C LYS A 179 -10.47 6.22 -1.25
N VAL A 180 -9.89 5.56 -0.25
CA VAL A 180 -9.41 6.25 0.96
C VAL A 180 -8.26 7.20 0.62
N LEU A 181 -7.25 6.71 -0.11
CA LEU A 181 -6.11 7.53 -0.52
C LEU A 181 -6.53 8.71 -1.38
N GLU A 182 -7.46 8.51 -2.31
CA GLU A 182 -8.04 9.55 -3.15
C GLU A 182 -8.69 10.67 -2.30
N LYS A 183 -9.51 10.31 -1.32
CA LYS A 183 -10.13 11.27 -0.40
C LYS A 183 -9.11 12.02 0.45
N LEU A 184 -8.02 11.39 0.83
CA LEU A 184 -6.94 12.05 1.57
C LEU A 184 -6.17 13.05 0.70
N VAL A 185 -5.94 12.71 -0.57
CA VAL A 185 -5.32 13.63 -1.55
C VAL A 185 -6.18 14.87 -1.78
N ASP A 186 -7.51 14.75 -1.70
CA ASP A 186 -8.45 15.87 -1.84
C ASP A 186 -8.36 16.88 -0.68
N LYS A 187 -7.95 16.44 0.52
CA LYS A 187 -7.85 17.33 1.69
C LYS A 187 -6.79 18.41 1.51
N ASP A 188 -7.09 19.60 2.01
CA ASP A 188 -6.10 20.70 2.07
C ASP A 188 -5.16 20.52 3.25
N GLU A 189 -5.66 20.00 4.37
CA GLU A 189 -4.88 19.61 5.56
C GLU A 189 -5.20 18.17 5.97
N LEU A 190 -4.21 17.42 6.38
CA LEU A 190 -4.33 16.08 6.91
C LEU A 190 -4.50 16.11 8.44
N ASP A 191 -4.98 15.02 9.00
CA ASP A 191 -5.39 15.01 10.42
C ASP A 191 -4.21 14.71 11.37
N ASN A 192 -3.02 14.44 10.86
CA ASN A 192 -1.82 14.01 11.61
C ASN A 192 -2.11 12.78 12.49
N ASP A 193 -2.78 11.80 11.93
CA ASP A 193 -3.29 10.63 12.64
C ASP A 193 -3.10 9.35 11.82
N THR A 194 -3.44 8.22 12.43
CA THR A 194 -3.38 6.88 11.80
C THR A 194 -4.78 6.37 11.47
N LEU A 195 -4.99 6.06 10.20
CA LEU A 195 -6.23 5.50 9.69
C LEU A 195 -6.03 4.03 9.31
N THR A 196 -6.78 3.13 9.93
CA THR A 196 -6.82 1.71 9.54
C THR A 196 -7.86 1.49 8.46
N VAL A 197 -7.46 0.83 7.37
CA VAL A 197 -8.33 0.48 6.24
C VAL A 197 -8.42 -1.04 6.13
N CYS A 198 -9.57 -1.58 6.48
CA CYS A 198 -9.81 -3.03 6.59
C CYS A 198 -11.16 -3.41 5.99
N GLY A 199 -11.35 -4.71 5.71
CA GLY A 199 -12.64 -5.27 5.36
C GLY A 199 -13.55 -5.36 6.59
N ASN A 200 -14.84 -5.53 6.35
CA ASN A 200 -15.84 -5.59 7.43
C ASN A 200 -15.69 -6.85 8.31
N ASP A 201 -15.25 -7.96 7.71
CA ASP A 201 -15.19 -9.25 8.36
C ASP A 201 -13.78 -9.83 8.34
N SER A 202 -13.45 -10.59 9.39
CA SER A 202 -12.29 -11.48 9.44
C SER A 202 -12.75 -12.92 9.26
N PHE A 203 -11.92 -13.73 8.62
CA PHE A 203 -12.21 -15.14 8.36
C PHE A 203 -10.91 -15.94 8.31
N SER A 204 -11.01 -17.25 8.55
CA SER A 204 -9.84 -18.10 8.38
C SER A 204 -9.53 -18.37 6.91
N LEU A 205 -8.25 -18.56 6.59
CA LEU A 205 -7.87 -18.94 5.23
C LEU A 205 -8.55 -20.24 4.78
N LEU A 206 -8.70 -21.18 5.70
CA LEU A 206 -9.37 -22.44 5.45
C LEU A 206 -10.84 -22.24 5.09
N ASP A 207 -11.55 -21.35 5.81
CA ASP A 207 -12.95 -21.03 5.51
C ASP A 207 -13.10 -20.32 4.17
N LEU A 208 -12.18 -19.40 3.85
CA LEU A 208 -12.16 -18.75 2.54
C LEU A 208 -12.08 -19.81 1.41
N ILE A 209 -11.12 -20.73 1.50
CA ILE A 209 -10.91 -21.77 0.49
C ILE A 209 -12.13 -22.68 0.37
N LYS A 210 -12.71 -23.11 1.50
CA LYS A 210 -13.92 -23.94 1.53
C LYS A 210 -15.11 -23.22 0.91
N ASN A 211 -15.36 -21.97 1.29
CA ASN A 211 -16.47 -21.16 0.78
C ASN A 211 -16.35 -20.90 -0.72
N VAL A 212 -15.13 -20.56 -1.20
CA VAL A 212 -14.88 -20.40 -2.65
C VAL A 212 -15.15 -21.72 -3.41
N ASN A 213 -14.69 -22.85 -2.84
CA ASN A 213 -14.92 -24.14 -3.46
C ASN A 213 -16.40 -24.54 -3.47
N GLU A 214 -17.08 -24.39 -2.38
CA GLU A 214 -18.52 -24.74 -2.23
C GLU A 214 -19.38 -23.90 -3.16
N LYS A 215 -19.14 -22.60 -3.20
CA LYS A 215 -19.96 -21.67 -3.97
C LYS A 215 -19.74 -21.73 -5.47
N TYR A 216 -18.49 -21.96 -5.93
CA TYR A 216 -18.14 -21.77 -7.34
C TYR A 216 -17.64 -23.02 -8.06
N TYR A 217 -17.03 -23.98 -7.36
CA TYR A 217 -16.30 -25.05 -8.04
C TYR A 217 -16.72 -26.46 -7.65
N GLN A 218 -17.14 -26.71 -6.41
CA GLN A 218 -17.57 -28.01 -5.88
C GLN A 218 -16.57 -29.14 -6.19
N LYS A 219 -15.28 -28.90 -5.99
CA LYS A 219 -14.20 -29.82 -6.33
C LYS A 219 -13.60 -30.45 -5.07
N LYS A 220 -12.93 -31.60 -5.24
CA LYS A 220 -12.10 -32.16 -4.16
C LYS A 220 -10.90 -31.23 -3.93
N LEU A 221 -10.77 -30.69 -2.73
CA LEU A 221 -9.65 -29.88 -2.30
C LEU A 221 -8.38 -30.73 -2.08
N ASN A 222 -7.23 -30.18 -2.43
CA ASN A 222 -5.92 -30.76 -2.21
C ASN A 222 -5.11 -29.82 -1.31
N LEU A 223 -5.37 -29.91 0.01
CA LEU A 223 -4.77 -29.05 1.03
C LEU A 223 -3.56 -29.74 1.65
N VAL A 224 -2.51 -28.98 1.94
CA VAL A 224 -1.32 -29.39 2.68
C VAL A 224 -1.06 -28.35 3.76
N PHE A 225 -1.04 -28.82 4.97
CA PHE A 225 -0.83 -28.06 6.20
C PHE A 225 0.62 -28.15 6.66
#